data_210872b081faae974f7ed469d8bf859d
#
_entry.id   210872b081faae974f7ed469d8bf859d
#
_cell.length_a   1.000
_cell.length_b   1.000
_cell.length_c   1.000
_cell.angle_alpha   90.00
_cell.angle_beta   90.00
_cell.angle_gamma   90.00
#
_symmetry.space_group_name_H-M   'P 1'
#
loop_
_entity.id
_entity.type
_entity.pdbx_description
1 polymer ?
#
loop_
_entity_poly.entity_id
_entity_poly.type
_entity_poly.pdbx_seq_one_letter_code
_entity_poly.pdbx_strand_id
1 'polypeptide(L)'
;MESEPKPFTQISQGKNKHTKIEEKPIKTNMNEEIKSTINKVKQSRNISLEQLKLLLEINDDEGVRFIREEAVKVCQKTYGNRVLIRGLIEFTNFCKNDCYYCGIRRSNSQADRYRLTKEQMLDCCASGYELGFRTFVLQGGEDGYFTDDKICDLVSAIKEKYPDCAVTLSIGEKSKESYKRYFDAGADRYLLRHETADEAHYKKLHPEEMSLAHRKQCLWDLKEIGYQVGCGFMVGSPGQTVETLYEDLQLIRELQPHMVGIGPFISQKDTPFADKASGTMEQTLKLLAIIRLIHPHVLLPATTALGTIHPKGRELGILSGANVVMPNLSPVNVREKYKLYDNKICTGNEAAECRYCMENRMKSIGYEVAVSRGDYIE
;
A
#
# COMPACT_ATOMS: atom_id res chain seq x y z
N MET A 1 -27.10 69.36 16.89
CA MET A 1 -28.48 68.87 17.22
C MET A 1 -28.38 67.39 17.25
N GLU A 2 -28.16 66.92 18.47
CA GLU A 2 -28.04 65.48 18.85
C GLU A 2 -29.41 64.88 19.02
N SER A 3 -29.66 63.70 18.47
CA SER A 3 -30.87 62.93 18.73
C SER A 3 -30.53 61.63 19.47
N GLU A 4 -30.99 61.57 20.72
CA GLU A 4 -30.87 60.45 21.65
C GLU A 4 -31.55 59.16 21.16
N PRO A 5 -31.06 57.98 21.50
CA PRO A 5 -31.67 56.70 21.17
C PRO A 5 -32.76 56.31 22.19
N LYS A 6 -33.87 55.76 21.71
CA LYS A 6 -35.01 55.24 22.47
C LYS A 6 -34.70 53.88 23.12
N PRO A 7 -35.32 53.56 24.30
CA PRO A 7 -34.99 52.37 25.09
C PRO A 7 -35.61 51.09 24.52
N PHE A 8 -34.87 49.97 24.65
CA PHE A 8 -35.29 48.61 24.29
C PHE A 8 -36.40 48.09 25.21
N THR A 9 -37.45 47.57 24.55
CA THR A 9 -38.58 46.86 25.17
C THR A 9 -38.14 45.45 25.57
N GLN A 10 -38.41 45.06 26.81
CA GLN A 10 -38.20 43.69 27.31
C GLN A 10 -39.11 42.69 26.57
N ILE A 11 -38.48 41.64 25.98
CA ILE A 11 -39.18 40.49 25.45
C ILE A 11 -39.16 39.38 26.52
N SER A 12 -40.34 38.89 26.85
CA SER A 12 -40.65 37.87 27.84
C SER A 12 -39.91 36.54 27.58
N GLN A 13 -39.37 35.96 28.66
CA GLN A 13 -38.81 34.60 28.68
C GLN A 13 -39.88 33.55 28.41
N GLY A 14 -39.88 32.98 27.22
CA GLY A 14 -40.61 31.77 26.88
C GLY A 14 -39.84 30.55 27.43
N LYS A 15 -40.51 29.78 28.30
CA LYS A 15 -40.00 28.51 28.83
C LYS A 15 -39.81 27.50 27.67
N ASN A 16 -38.59 27.24 27.21
CA ASN A 16 -38.27 26.15 26.34
C ASN A 16 -38.38 24.82 27.10
N LYS A 17 -39.42 24.06 26.82
CA LYS A 17 -39.50 22.64 27.14
C LYS A 17 -38.50 21.92 26.29
N HIS A 18 -37.35 21.52 26.88
CA HIS A 18 -36.47 20.54 26.25
C HIS A 18 -37.22 19.19 26.19
N THR A 19 -37.75 18.87 25.03
CA THR A 19 -38.12 17.50 24.69
C THR A 19 -36.83 16.73 24.49
N LYS A 20 -36.45 15.90 25.46
CA LYS A 20 -35.43 14.88 25.25
C LYS A 20 -35.91 13.98 24.14
N ILE A 21 -35.27 14.06 22.97
CA ILE A 21 -35.37 13.02 21.95
C ILE A 21 -34.59 11.84 22.52
N GLU A 22 -35.30 10.85 23.03
CA GLU A 22 -34.71 9.54 23.30
C GLU A 22 -34.33 8.94 21.96
N GLU A 23 -33.04 8.99 21.62
CA GLU A 23 -32.47 8.16 20.56
C GLU A 23 -32.63 6.72 21.00
N LYS A 24 -33.68 6.06 20.50
CA LYS A 24 -33.79 4.62 20.57
C LYS A 24 -32.54 4.03 19.90
N PRO A 25 -31.76 3.15 20.57
CA PRO A 25 -30.67 2.48 19.91
C PRO A 25 -31.24 1.70 18.73
N ILE A 26 -30.84 2.06 17.52
CA ILE A 26 -31.11 1.27 16.33
C ILE A 26 -30.42 -0.06 16.58
N LYS A 27 -31.15 -1.08 16.98
CA LYS A 27 -30.72 -2.48 17.01
C LYS A 27 -30.63 -2.93 15.56
N THR A 28 -29.55 -2.56 14.88
CA THR A 28 -29.13 -3.21 13.66
C THR A 28 -28.51 -4.53 14.07
N ASN A 29 -29.26 -5.62 13.89
CA ASN A 29 -28.70 -6.97 14.04
C ASN A 29 -27.75 -7.18 12.87
N MET A 30 -26.44 -7.04 13.11
CA MET A 30 -25.44 -7.55 12.17
C MET A 30 -25.79 -9.02 11.88
N ASN A 31 -25.75 -9.39 10.60
CA ASN A 31 -25.98 -10.78 10.22
C ASN A 31 -25.02 -11.71 11.01
N GLU A 32 -25.57 -12.55 11.85
CA GLU A 32 -24.80 -13.49 12.69
C GLU A 32 -23.91 -14.43 11.86
N GLU A 33 -24.29 -14.69 10.61
CA GLU A 33 -23.48 -15.45 9.67
C GLU A 33 -22.18 -14.70 9.30
N ILE A 34 -22.26 -13.40 9.01
CA ILE A 34 -21.09 -12.54 8.73
C ILE A 34 -20.15 -12.55 9.93
N LYS A 35 -20.67 -12.32 11.13
CA LYS A 35 -19.89 -12.30 12.37
C LYS A 35 -19.22 -13.64 12.64
N SER A 36 -19.96 -14.73 12.49
CA SER A 36 -19.45 -16.10 12.63
C SER A 36 -18.32 -16.36 11.61
N THR A 37 -18.52 -15.94 10.35
CA THR A 37 -17.53 -16.12 9.28
C THR A 37 -16.25 -15.34 9.56
N ILE A 38 -16.34 -14.07 9.96
CA ILE A 38 -15.16 -13.25 10.32
C ILE A 38 -14.38 -13.92 11.47
N ASN A 39 -15.07 -14.40 12.48
CA ASN A 39 -14.44 -15.08 13.61
C ASN A 39 -13.78 -16.41 13.21
N LYS A 40 -14.41 -17.21 12.33
CA LYS A 40 -13.83 -18.45 11.80
C LYS A 40 -12.56 -18.15 10.99
N VAL A 41 -12.59 -17.20 10.07
CA VAL A 41 -11.43 -16.79 9.26
C VAL A 41 -10.27 -16.33 10.16
N LYS A 42 -10.55 -15.49 11.17
CA LYS A 42 -9.56 -15.03 12.14
C LYS A 42 -8.93 -16.19 12.96
N GLN A 43 -9.71 -17.18 13.36
CA GLN A 43 -9.23 -18.32 14.15
C GLN A 43 -8.45 -19.32 13.32
N SER A 44 -8.97 -19.68 12.14
CA SER A 44 -8.35 -20.67 11.24
C SER A 44 -7.15 -20.11 10.47
N ARG A 45 -7.02 -18.79 10.35
CA ARG A 45 -6.05 -18.09 9.47
C ARG A 45 -6.14 -18.59 8.03
N ASN A 46 -7.32 -18.92 7.61
CA ASN A 46 -7.65 -19.42 6.28
C ASN A 46 -9.02 -18.91 5.86
N ILE A 47 -9.27 -18.90 4.56
CA ILE A 47 -10.54 -18.47 3.99
C ILE A 47 -10.92 -19.41 2.85
N SER A 48 -12.20 -19.82 2.79
CA SER A 48 -12.75 -20.52 1.61
C SER A 48 -13.25 -19.50 0.56
N LEU A 49 -13.50 -19.99 -0.66
CA LEU A 49 -14.06 -19.16 -1.71
C LEU A 49 -15.44 -18.61 -1.32
N GLU A 50 -16.30 -19.42 -0.70
CA GLU A 50 -17.64 -19.02 -0.24
C GLU A 50 -17.55 -17.96 0.86
N GLN A 51 -16.62 -18.13 1.79
CA GLN A 51 -16.36 -17.13 2.84
C GLN A 51 -15.85 -15.81 2.24
N LEU A 52 -14.97 -15.88 1.24
CA LEU A 52 -14.48 -14.70 0.55
C LEU A 52 -15.61 -13.96 -0.19
N LYS A 53 -16.48 -14.70 -0.91
CA LYS A 53 -17.67 -14.14 -1.56
C LYS A 53 -18.54 -13.40 -0.55
N LEU A 54 -18.91 -14.07 0.54
CA LEU A 54 -19.72 -13.48 1.60
C LEU A 54 -19.10 -12.21 2.19
N LEU A 55 -17.79 -12.22 2.50
CA LEU A 55 -17.12 -11.05 3.11
C LEU A 55 -16.95 -9.89 2.13
N LEU A 56 -16.79 -10.14 0.84
CA LEU A 56 -16.72 -9.08 -0.17
C LEU A 56 -18.10 -8.45 -0.46
N GLU A 57 -19.17 -9.20 -0.28
CA GLU A 57 -20.55 -8.74 -0.47
C GLU A 57 -21.12 -7.96 0.72
N ILE A 58 -20.42 -7.87 1.85
CA ILE A 58 -20.86 -7.05 3.00
C ILE A 58 -21.07 -5.60 2.53
N ASN A 59 -22.29 -5.10 2.64
CA ASN A 59 -22.65 -3.73 2.23
C ASN A 59 -23.26 -2.91 3.39
N ASP A 60 -23.60 -3.55 4.50
CA ASP A 60 -24.09 -2.85 5.70
C ASP A 60 -22.93 -2.26 6.51
N ASP A 61 -23.16 -1.08 7.06
CA ASP A 61 -22.16 -0.31 7.80
C ASP A 61 -21.63 -1.06 9.03
N GLU A 62 -22.45 -1.90 9.66
CA GLU A 62 -22.07 -2.65 10.87
C GLU A 62 -21.12 -3.79 10.54
N GLY A 63 -21.40 -4.56 9.49
CA GLY A 63 -20.54 -5.64 9.04
C GLY A 63 -19.20 -5.13 8.52
N VAL A 64 -19.19 -4.04 7.73
CA VAL A 64 -17.97 -3.37 7.25
C VAL A 64 -17.14 -2.85 8.43
N ARG A 65 -17.77 -2.22 9.40
CA ARG A 65 -17.09 -1.75 10.62
C ARG A 65 -16.49 -2.90 11.40
N PHE A 66 -17.26 -3.97 11.62
CA PHE A 66 -16.83 -5.11 12.43
C PHE A 66 -15.60 -5.82 11.84
N ILE A 67 -15.57 -6.12 10.55
CA ILE A 67 -14.41 -6.75 9.92
C ILE A 67 -13.14 -5.88 10.05
N ARG A 68 -13.29 -4.56 9.90
CA ARG A 68 -12.19 -3.61 10.04
C ARG A 68 -11.68 -3.53 11.48
N GLU A 69 -12.57 -3.44 12.46
CA GLU A 69 -12.21 -3.43 13.88
C GLU A 69 -11.50 -4.71 14.31
N GLU A 70 -11.95 -5.87 13.83
CA GLU A 70 -11.28 -7.15 14.12
C GLU A 70 -9.88 -7.22 13.47
N ALA A 71 -9.72 -6.71 12.25
CA ALA A 71 -8.41 -6.60 11.61
C ALA A 71 -7.47 -5.64 12.37
N VAL A 72 -7.97 -4.50 12.83
CA VAL A 72 -7.21 -3.55 13.66
C VAL A 72 -6.77 -4.21 14.97
N LYS A 73 -7.67 -4.91 15.68
CA LYS A 73 -7.33 -5.63 16.91
C LYS A 73 -6.22 -6.67 16.68
N VAL A 74 -6.26 -7.38 15.55
CA VAL A 74 -5.22 -8.34 15.17
C VAL A 74 -3.90 -7.62 14.93
N CYS A 75 -3.90 -6.52 14.17
CA CYS A 75 -2.70 -5.72 13.90
C CYS A 75 -2.07 -5.19 15.20
N GLN A 76 -2.90 -4.63 16.09
CA GLN A 76 -2.45 -4.01 17.34
C GLN A 76 -1.82 -5.00 18.33
N LYS A 77 -2.19 -6.28 18.30
CA LYS A 77 -1.54 -7.30 19.13
C LYS A 77 -0.06 -7.44 18.87
N THR A 78 0.36 -7.27 17.60
CA THR A 78 1.77 -7.40 17.19
C THR A 78 2.48 -6.05 17.16
N TYR A 79 1.84 -5.04 16.59
CA TYR A 79 2.49 -3.76 16.26
C TYR A 79 2.05 -2.60 17.16
N GLY A 80 1.06 -2.80 18.04
CA GLY A 80 0.45 -1.71 18.82
C GLY A 80 -0.19 -0.68 17.90
N ASN A 81 -0.18 0.59 18.33
CA ASN A 81 -0.66 1.73 17.54
C ASN A 81 0.46 2.37 16.70
N ARG A 82 1.43 1.58 16.25
CA ARG A 82 2.58 2.07 15.49
C ARG A 82 2.36 1.89 13.99
N VAL A 83 2.59 2.97 13.25
CA VAL A 83 2.66 2.95 11.78
C VAL A 83 4.13 3.04 11.37
N LEU A 84 4.57 2.06 10.61
CA LEU A 84 5.94 1.97 10.11
C LEU A 84 6.08 2.83 8.85
N ILE A 85 7.12 3.66 8.79
CA ILE A 85 7.40 4.49 7.61
C ILE A 85 8.56 3.92 6.80
N ARG A 86 8.44 3.97 5.47
CA ARG A 86 9.49 3.57 4.54
C ARG A 86 9.73 4.68 3.52
N GLY A 87 10.96 5.12 3.39
CA GLY A 87 11.34 6.14 2.41
C GLY A 87 11.39 5.55 1.01
N LEU A 88 10.46 5.94 0.15
CA LEU A 88 10.38 5.48 -1.23
C LEU A 88 11.25 6.34 -2.13
N ILE A 89 12.18 5.73 -2.87
CA ILE A 89 13.04 6.36 -3.87
C ILE A 89 12.73 5.73 -5.22
N GLU A 90 11.96 6.43 -6.04
CA GLU A 90 11.63 6.05 -7.42
C GLU A 90 12.79 6.51 -8.31
N PHE A 91 13.77 5.63 -8.58
CA PHE A 91 15.05 6.04 -9.14
C PHE A 91 15.16 5.94 -10.66
N THR A 92 14.24 5.20 -11.30
CA THR A 92 14.15 5.11 -12.76
C THR A 92 12.72 4.79 -13.19
N ASN A 93 12.26 5.40 -14.29
CA ASN A 93 11.00 5.05 -14.93
C ASN A 93 11.19 4.39 -16.31
N PHE A 94 12.42 3.94 -16.62
CA PHE A 94 12.64 3.03 -17.73
C PHE A 94 12.22 1.62 -17.34
N CYS A 95 11.56 0.90 -18.26
CA CYS A 95 11.16 -0.49 -18.03
C CYS A 95 11.27 -1.27 -19.35
N LYS A 96 11.80 -2.50 -19.30
CA LYS A 96 11.83 -3.41 -20.46
C LYS A 96 10.47 -4.04 -20.76
N ASN A 97 9.58 -4.11 -19.73
CA ASN A 97 8.27 -4.77 -19.82
C ASN A 97 7.21 -3.83 -20.39
N ASP A 98 6.15 -4.45 -20.91
CA ASP A 98 5.07 -3.73 -21.58
C ASP A 98 3.69 -4.03 -20.98
N CYS A 99 3.61 -4.14 -19.63
CA CYS A 99 2.38 -4.40 -18.89
C CYS A 99 1.26 -3.44 -19.30
N TYR A 100 0.06 -3.96 -19.55
CA TYR A 100 -1.03 -3.19 -20.18
C TYR A 100 -1.66 -2.12 -19.30
N TYR A 101 -1.35 -2.13 -18.01
CA TYR A 101 -1.87 -1.18 -17.01
C TYR A 101 -0.87 -0.09 -16.59
N CYS A 102 0.42 -0.22 -16.94
CA CYS A 102 1.50 0.53 -16.32
C CYS A 102 1.94 1.73 -17.16
N GLY A 103 1.88 2.94 -16.61
CA GLY A 103 2.26 4.16 -17.30
C GLY A 103 3.76 4.27 -17.64
N ILE A 104 4.64 3.50 -16.97
CA ILE A 104 6.07 3.44 -17.32
C ILE A 104 6.42 2.27 -18.24
N ARG A 105 5.44 1.63 -18.85
CA ARG A 105 5.65 0.54 -19.81
C ARG A 105 6.55 0.96 -20.97
N ARG A 106 7.26 -0.03 -21.58
CA ARG A 106 8.23 0.21 -22.65
C ARG A 106 7.66 1.02 -23.81
N SER A 107 6.46 0.65 -24.29
CA SER A 107 5.83 1.26 -25.45
C SER A 107 5.19 2.63 -25.18
N ASN A 108 5.17 3.12 -23.93
CA ASN A 108 4.66 4.45 -23.67
C ASN A 108 5.66 5.53 -24.12
N SER A 109 5.44 6.08 -25.30
CA SER A 109 6.25 7.17 -25.89
C SER A 109 5.99 8.53 -25.23
N GLN A 110 4.92 8.69 -24.44
CA GLN A 110 4.60 9.93 -23.74
C GLN A 110 5.28 10.03 -22.37
N ALA A 111 5.95 8.96 -21.91
CA ALA A 111 6.64 8.97 -20.63
C ALA A 111 7.94 9.79 -20.72
N ASP A 112 8.02 10.86 -19.92
CA ASP A 112 9.27 11.62 -19.74
C ASP A 112 10.26 10.80 -18.91
N ARG A 113 11.21 10.16 -19.58
CA ARG A 113 12.11 9.14 -18.99
C ARG A 113 13.25 9.79 -18.22
N TYR A 114 13.57 9.19 -17.05
CA TYR A 114 14.70 9.62 -16.23
C TYR A 114 15.37 8.45 -15.52
N ARG A 115 16.60 8.68 -15.09
CA ARG A 115 17.36 7.85 -14.17
C ARG A 115 18.04 8.77 -13.15
N LEU A 116 17.98 8.43 -11.88
CA LEU A 116 18.79 9.08 -10.86
C LEU A 116 20.21 8.53 -10.90
N THR A 117 21.19 9.38 -10.58
CA THR A 117 22.56 8.94 -10.34
C THR A 117 22.69 8.29 -8.95
N LYS A 118 23.80 7.56 -8.69
CA LYS A 118 24.09 6.99 -7.37
C LYS A 118 24.11 8.10 -6.31
N GLU A 119 24.73 9.22 -6.60
CA GLU A 119 24.84 10.37 -5.70
C GLU A 119 23.46 10.90 -5.33
N GLN A 120 22.59 11.12 -6.32
CA GLN A 120 21.21 11.56 -6.07
C GLN A 120 20.41 10.59 -5.20
N MET A 121 20.60 9.27 -5.39
CA MET A 121 19.95 8.27 -4.54
C MET A 121 20.50 8.28 -3.11
N LEU A 122 21.81 8.47 -2.93
CA LEU A 122 22.44 8.62 -1.60
C LEU A 122 22.00 9.92 -0.91
N ASP A 123 21.80 11.01 -1.63
CA ASP A 123 21.26 12.26 -1.09
C ASP A 123 19.81 12.10 -0.62
N CYS A 124 18.99 11.31 -1.35
CA CYS A 124 17.66 10.93 -0.89
C CYS A 124 17.71 10.13 0.41
N CYS A 125 18.67 9.19 0.53
CA CYS A 125 18.88 8.42 1.75
C CYS A 125 19.33 9.33 2.91
N ALA A 126 20.23 10.28 2.66
CA ALA A 126 20.69 11.23 3.68
C ALA A 126 19.53 12.07 4.23
N SER A 127 18.79 12.73 3.34
CA SER A 127 17.60 13.51 3.74
C SER A 127 16.56 12.65 4.46
N GLY A 128 16.34 11.42 3.98
CA GLY A 128 15.41 10.48 4.65
C GLY A 128 15.90 10.08 6.05
N TYR A 129 17.18 9.84 6.23
CA TYR A 129 17.75 9.46 7.52
C TYR A 129 17.57 10.57 8.57
N GLU A 130 17.82 11.83 8.19
CA GLU A 130 17.61 13.02 9.03
C GLU A 130 16.13 13.16 9.42
N LEU A 131 15.21 12.87 8.50
CA LEU A 131 13.77 12.83 8.75
C LEU A 131 13.31 11.62 9.58
N GLY A 132 14.21 10.73 10.01
CA GLY A 132 13.93 9.58 10.85
C GLY A 132 13.46 8.33 10.11
N PHE A 133 13.63 8.26 8.80
CA PHE A 133 13.44 6.98 8.08
C PHE A 133 14.58 6.02 8.43
N ARG A 134 14.24 4.75 8.61
CA ARG A 134 15.19 3.65 8.85
C ARG A 134 14.98 2.49 7.87
N THR A 135 14.23 2.75 6.80
CA THR A 135 14.07 1.87 5.65
C THR A 135 14.05 2.72 4.39
N PHE A 136 14.86 2.35 3.40
CA PHE A 136 14.84 2.90 2.07
C PHE A 136 14.33 1.85 1.08
N VAL A 137 13.34 2.24 0.27
CA VAL A 137 12.78 1.40 -0.79
C VAL A 137 13.23 1.94 -2.13
N LEU A 138 14.15 1.23 -2.77
CA LEU A 138 14.62 1.55 -4.11
C LEU A 138 13.66 0.91 -5.13
N GLN A 139 12.85 1.74 -5.76
CA GLN A 139 11.82 1.32 -6.70
C GLN A 139 12.10 1.85 -8.10
N GLY A 140 11.92 1.01 -9.10
CA GLY A 140 12.07 1.36 -10.51
C GLY A 140 11.34 0.40 -11.44
N GLY A 141 11.30 0.74 -12.73
CA GLY A 141 11.01 -0.25 -13.75
C GLY A 141 12.16 -1.27 -13.88
N GLU A 142 11.96 -2.32 -14.65
CA GLU A 142 13.02 -3.28 -15.00
C GLU A 142 13.97 -2.65 -16.04
N ASP A 143 14.91 -1.86 -15.55
CA ASP A 143 15.84 -1.06 -16.33
C ASP A 143 17.21 -1.74 -16.44
N GLY A 144 17.58 -2.18 -17.64
CA GLY A 144 18.88 -2.83 -17.91
C GLY A 144 20.11 -1.92 -17.74
N TYR A 145 19.93 -0.60 -17.61
CA TYR A 145 21.04 0.30 -17.29
C TYR A 145 21.62 0.05 -15.90
N PHE A 146 20.76 -0.31 -14.95
CA PHE A 146 21.18 -0.68 -13.61
C PHE A 146 21.55 -2.15 -13.57
N THR A 147 22.81 -2.43 -13.97
CA THR A 147 23.41 -3.77 -13.89
C THR A 147 23.50 -4.25 -12.45
N ASP A 148 23.74 -5.54 -12.27
CA ASP A 148 23.92 -6.11 -10.93
C ASP A 148 25.03 -5.41 -10.16
N ASP A 149 26.14 -5.08 -10.82
CA ASP A 149 27.26 -4.38 -10.16
C ASP A 149 26.83 -3.00 -9.65
N LYS A 150 26.06 -2.24 -10.44
CA LYS A 150 25.56 -0.92 -10.02
C LYS A 150 24.58 -1.02 -8.85
N ILE A 151 23.72 -2.03 -8.83
CA ILE A 151 22.79 -2.25 -7.72
C ILE A 151 23.55 -2.68 -6.47
N CYS A 152 24.49 -3.63 -6.57
CA CYS A 152 25.32 -4.04 -5.45
C CYS A 152 26.13 -2.89 -4.86
N ASP A 153 26.77 -2.08 -5.72
CA ASP A 153 27.55 -0.92 -5.32
C ASP A 153 26.68 0.13 -4.59
N LEU A 154 25.47 0.38 -5.08
CA LEU A 154 24.52 1.29 -4.42
C LEU A 154 24.06 0.75 -3.07
N VAL A 155 23.67 -0.53 -3.00
CA VAL A 155 23.20 -1.17 -1.76
C VAL A 155 24.31 -1.17 -0.71
N SER A 156 25.53 -1.55 -1.09
CA SER A 156 26.70 -1.54 -0.19
C SER A 156 27.00 -0.14 0.34
N ALA A 157 26.97 0.88 -0.52
CA ALA A 157 27.20 2.26 -0.11
C ALA A 157 26.12 2.78 0.87
N ILE A 158 24.85 2.38 0.70
CA ILE A 158 23.77 2.73 1.64
C ILE A 158 24.03 2.01 2.99
N LYS A 159 24.37 0.72 2.97
CA LYS A 159 24.59 -0.07 4.19
C LYS A 159 25.83 0.38 4.96
N GLU A 160 26.90 0.78 4.28
CA GLU A 160 28.08 1.35 4.88
C GLU A 160 27.78 2.65 5.63
N LYS A 161 27.01 3.54 4.97
CA LYS A 161 26.67 4.87 5.54
C LYS A 161 25.57 4.81 6.60
N TYR A 162 24.61 3.88 6.45
CA TYR A 162 23.44 3.74 7.32
C TYR A 162 23.22 2.27 7.73
N PRO A 163 24.10 1.70 8.57
CA PRO A 163 24.04 0.28 8.93
C PRO A 163 22.79 -0.11 9.72
N ASP A 164 22.17 0.85 10.40
CA ASP A 164 20.91 0.69 11.13
C ASP A 164 19.66 0.76 10.24
N CYS A 165 19.83 1.02 8.94
CA CYS A 165 18.73 1.08 7.99
C CYS A 165 18.56 -0.24 7.24
N ALA A 166 17.29 -0.54 6.89
CA ALA A 166 16.97 -1.60 5.95
C ALA A 166 16.91 -1.08 4.52
N VAL A 167 17.42 -1.86 3.57
CA VAL A 167 17.32 -1.61 2.14
C VAL A 167 16.32 -2.60 1.53
N THR A 168 15.30 -2.07 0.88
CA THR A 168 14.29 -2.84 0.13
C THR A 168 14.47 -2.58 -1.36
N LEU A 169 14.57 -3.61 -2.17
CA LEU A 169 14.57 -3.51 -3.62
C LEU A 169 13.17 -3.80 -4.18
N SER A 170 12.74 -3.04 -5.17
CA SER A 170 11.51 -3.24 -5.95
C SER A 170 11.78 -2.90 -7.41
N ILE A 171 12.55 -3.77 -8.07
CA ILE A 171 13.14 -3.56 -9.41
C ILE A 171 12.81 -4.70 -10.39
N GLY A 172 11.70 -5.39 -10.14
CA GLY A 172 11.14 -6.42 -11.00
C GLY A 172 11.86 -7.77 -10.92
N GLU A 173 11.75 -8.54 -11.99
CA GLU A 173 12.30 -9.89 -12.09
C GLU A 173 13.79 -9.87 -12.39
N LYS A 174 14.52 -10.74 -11.69
CA LYS A 174 15.95 -11.00 -11.88
C LYS A 174 16.24 -12.49 -11.81
N SER A 175 17.46 -12.90 -12.15
CA SER A 175 17.90 -14.26 -11.89
C SER A 175 18.13 -14.51 -10.39
N LYS A 176 18.11 -15.76 -9.96
CA LYS A 176 18.42 -16.16 -8.58
C LYS A 176 19.80 -15.70 -8.17
N GLU A 177 20.77 -15.75 -9.08
CA GLU A 177 22.13 -15.27 -8.87
C GLU A 177 22.17 -13.76 -8.62
N SER A 178 21.42 -12.96 -9.41
CA SER A 178 21.31 -11.52 -9.19
C SER A 178 20.70 -11.21 -7.83
N TYR A 179 19.60 -11.89 -7.46
CA TYR A 179 19.00 -11.75 -6.14
C TYR A 179 20.00 -12.07 -5.01
N LYS A 180 20.76 -13.16 -5.16
CA LYS A 180 21.77 -13.55 -4.17
C LYS A 180 22.86 -12.49 -4.03
N ARG A 181 23.34 -11.92 -5.15
CA ARG A 181 24.35 -10.85 -5.13
C ARG A 181 23.83 -9.60 -4.41
N TYR A 182 22.58 -9.19 -4.65
CA TYR A 182 22.01 -8.04 -3.95
C TYR A 182 21.82 -8.29 -2.46
N PHE A 183 21.44 -9.51 -2.09
CA PHE A 183 21.34 -9.93 -0.69
C PHE A 183 22.69 -9.85 0.01
N ASP A 184 23.73 -10.39 -0.62
CA ASP A 184 25.11 -10.38 -0.10
C ASP A 184 25.69 -8.94 0.00
N ALA A 185 25.24 -8.04 -0.89
CA ALA A 185 25.57 -6.61 -0.81
C ALA A 185 24.84 -5.89 0.34
N GLY A 186 23.86 -6.54 1.00
CA GLY A 186 23.15 -6.02 2.17
C GLY A 186 21.70 -5.61 1.93
N ALA A 187 21.06 -5.98 0.80
CA ALA A 187 19.63 -5.78 0.62
C ALA A 187 18.84 -6.70 1.56
N ASP A 188 18.04 -6.12 2.43
CA ASP A 188 17.31 -6.85 3.48
C ASP A 188 15.98 -7.42 2.97
N ARG A 189 15.30 -6.70 2.05
CA ARG A 189 13.95 -6.99 1.60
C ARG A 189 13.82 -6.87 0.09
N TYR A 190 12.90 -7.62 -0.47
CA TYR A 190 12.54 -7.51 -1.88
C TYR A 190 11.03 -7.50 -2.06
N LEU A 191 10.50 -6.50 -2.77
CA LEU A 191 9.10 -6.41 -3.12
C LEU A 191 8.92 -6.75 -4.60
N LEU A 192 8.22 -7.84 -4.89
CA LEU A 192 7.84 -8.25 -6.22
C LEU A 192 6.34 -8.60 -6.24
N ARG A 193 5.50 -7.68 -6.70
CA ARG A 193 4.07 -7.96 -6.80
C ARG A 193 3.82 -8.99 -7.88
N HIS A 194 3.00 -10.00 -7.57
CA HIS A 194 2.59 -11.02 -8.55
C HIS A 194 1.46 -10.51 -9.46
N GLU A 195 0.78 -9.45 -9.07
CA GLU A 195 -0.33 -8.73 -9.73
C GLU A 195 -1.62 -9.54 -9.85
N THR A 196 -1.54 -10.81 -10.06
CA THR A 196 -2.59 -11.84 -9.92
C THR A 196 -1.95 -13.22 -9.90
N ALA A 197 -2.53 -14.15 -9.16
CA ALA A 197 -2.08 -15.56 -9.11
C ALA A 197 -2.78 -16.48 -10.11
N ASP A 198 -3.78 -15.97 -10.83
CA ASP A 198 -4.53 -16.68 -11.87
C ASP A 198 -3.87 -16.49 -13.24
N GLU A 199 -3.58 -17.59 -13.92
CA GLU A 199 -2.86 -17.58 -15.22
C GLU A 199 -3.65 -16.89 -16.33
N ALA A 200 -4.97 -17.10 -16.39
CA ALA A 200 -5.80 -16.51 -17.43
C ALA A 200 -5.95 -14.99 -17.22
N HIS A 201 -6.03 -14.56 -15.98
CA HIS A 201 -6.05 -13.14 -15.62
C HIS A 201 -4.68 -12.48 -15.84
N TYR A 202 -3.59 -13.18 -15.53
CA TYR A 202 -2.23 -12.67 -15.76
C TYR A 202 -1.98 -12.35 -17.25
N LYS A 203 -2.42 -13.22 -18.16
CA LYS A 203 -2.34 -13.01 -19.62
C LYS A 203 -3.19 -11.83 -20.11
N LYS A 204 -4.25 -11.44 -19.39
CA LYS A 204 -5.02 -10.22 -19.70
C LYS A 204 -4.30 -8.95 -19.30
N LEU A 205 -3.43 -9.01 -18.28
CA LEU A 205 -2.71 -7.87 -17.74
C LEU A 205 -1.34 -7.64 -18.37
N HIS A 206 -0.75 -8.68 -18.95
CA HIS A 206 0.64 -8.70 -19.41
C HIS A 206 0.77 -9.24 -20.85
N PRO A 207 1.80 -8.82 -21.58
CA PRO A 207 2.11 -9.38 -22.89
C PRO A 207 2.57 -10.84 -22.80
N GLU A 208 2.51 -11.56 -23.93
CA GLU A 208 2.73 -13.02 -24.01
C GLU A 208 4.13 -13.45 -23.55
N GLU A 209 5.14 -12.59 -23.69
CA GLU A 209 6.51 -12.87 -23.27
C GLU A 209 6.69 -12.91 -21.74
N MET A 210 5.70 -12.44 -20.96
CA MET A 210 5.72 -12.47 -19.51
C MET A 210 5.02 -13.71 -18.97
N SER A 211 5.62 -14.37 -17.99
CA SER A 211 5.15 -15.63 -17.42
C SER A 211 4.80 -15.49 -15.93
N LEU A 212 3.58 -15.87 -15.56
CA LEU A 212 3.19 -15.98 -14.15
C LEU A 212 4.01 -17.03 -13.41
N ALA A 213 4.30 -18.17 -14.07
CA ALA A 213 5.12 -19.22 -13.45
C ALA A 213 6.52 -18.70 -13.10
N HIS A 214 7.16 -17.92 -14.00
CA HIS A 214 8.45 -17.29 -13.73
C HIS A 214 8.33 -16.25 -12.60
N ARG A 215 7.28 -15.42 -12.60
CA ARG A 215 7.01 -14.45 -11.53
C ARG A 215 6.87 -15.12 -10.16
N LYS A 216 6.14 -16.22 -10.09
CA LYS A 216 6.02 -17.02 -8.86
C LYS A 216 7.36 -17.63 -8.46
N GLN A 217 8.14 -18.19 -9.41
CA GLN A 217 9.47 -18.73 -9.13
C GLN A 217 10.42 -17.67 -8.52
N CYS A 218 10.42 -16.46 -9.06
CA CYS A 218 11.20 -15.35 -8.48
C CYS A 218 10.87 -15.11 -6.99
N LEU A 219 9.58 -15.18 -6.61
CA LEU A 219 9.16 -15.02 -5.20
C LEU A 219 9.71 -16.15 -4.30
N TRP A 220 9.71 -17.39 -4.81
CA TRP A 220 10.28 -18.53 -4.08
C TRP A 220 11.80 -18.45 -3.97
N ASP A 221 12.48 -18.04 -5.05
CA ASP A 221 13.94 -17.82 -5.03
C ASP A 221 14.33 -16.76 -4.00
N LEU A 222 13.61 -15.64 -3.95
CA LEU A 222 13.81 -14.59 -2.94
C LEU A 222 13.65 -15.13 -1.51
N LYS A 223 12.62 -15.95 -1.29
CA LYS A 223 12.38 -16.56 0.03
C LYS A 223 13.48 -17.54 0.41
N GLU A 224 13.92 -18.39 -0.52
CA GLU A 224 15.00 -19.36 -0.29
C GLU A 224 16.33 -18.68 0.02
N ILE A 225 16.62 -17.53 -0.61
CA ILE A 225 17.83 -16.73 -0.34
C ILE A 225 17.81 -16.14 1.08
N GLY A 226 16.63 -15.88 1.65
CA GLY A 226 16.47 -15.35 3.00
C GLY A 226 16.00 -13.90 3.10
N TYR A 227 15.49 -13.33 2.00
CA TYR A 227 14.87 -11.99 2.04
C TYR A 227 13.62 -11.95 2.90
N GLN A 228 13.35 -10.79 3.52
CA GLN A 228 11.98 -10.46 3.87
C GLN A 228 11.21 -10.17 2.57
N VAL A 229 10.47 -11.17 2.10
CA VAL A 229 9.78 -11.12 0.80
C VAL A 229 8.48 -10.35 0.89
N GLY A 230 8.25 -9.45 -0.08
CA GLY A 230 6.98 -8.80 -0.31
C GLY A 230 6.35 -9.23 -1.63
N CYS A 231 5.06 -9.56 -1.62
CA CYS A 231 4.26 -9.82 -2.79
C CYS A 231 3.05 -8.87 -2.86
N GLY A 232 2.07 -9.14 -3.72
CA GLY A 232 0.83 -8.38 -3.77
C GLY A 232 0.19 -8.37 -5.16
N PHE A 233 -0.99 -7.77 -5.22
CA PHE A 233 -1.81 -7.71 -6.42
C PHE A 233 -2.57 -6.38 -6.53
N MET A 234 -3.14 -6.11 -7.71
CA MET A 234 -4.05 -4.98 -7.91
C MET A 234 -5.47 -5.39 -7.55
N VAL A 235 -6.23 -4.45 -6.97
CA VAL A 235 -7.65 -4.65 -6.64
C VAL A 235 -8.51 -3.96 -7.68
N GLY A 236 -9.45 -4.70 -8.27
CA GLY A 236 -10.35 -4.21 -9.30
C GLY A 236 -9.69 -4.01 -10.66
N SER A 237 -8.61 -4.74 -10.96
CA SER A 237 -7.98 -4.74 -12.29
C SER A 237 -8.91 -5.39 -13.34
N PRO A 238 -8.79 -5.01 -14.62
CA PRO A 238 -9.66 -5.51 -15.68
C PRO A 238 -9.70 -7.03 -15.75
N GLY A 239 -10.88 -7.62 -15.62
CA GLY A 239 -11.10 -9.06 -15.65
C GLY A 239 -10.87 -9.79 -14.31
N GLN A 240 -10.62 -9.07 -13.23
CA GLN A 240 -10.54 -9.65 -11.88
C GLN A 240 -11.93 -10.15 -11.41
N THR A 241 -11.97 -11.32 -10.82
CA THR A 241 -13.16 -11.93 -10.22
C THR A 241 -12.88 -12.32 -8.76
N VAL A 242 -13.88 -12.78 -8.04
CA VAL A 242 -13.67 -13.28 -6.67
C VAL A 242 -12.82 -14.56 -6.67
N GLU A 243 -12.93 -15.37 -7.71
CA GLU A 243 -12.12 -16.57 -7.90
C GLU A 243 -10.63 -16.21 -8.08
N THR A 244 -10.32 -15.20 -8.91
CA THR A 244 -8.92 -14.76 -9.09
C THR A 244 -8.36 -14.13 -7.81
N LEU A 245 -9.17 -13.38 -7.05
CA LEU A 245 -8.79 -12.88 -5.72
C LEU A 245 -8.55 -14.02 -4.71
N TYR A 246 -9.33 -15.10 -4.81
CA TYR A 246 -9.12 -16.28 -3.98
C TYR A 246 -7.77 -16.93 -4.27
N GLU A 247 -7.39 -17.08 -5.54
CA GLU A 247 -6.06 -17.59 -5.93
C GLU A 247 -4.93 -16.69 -5.40
N ASP A 248 -5.12 -15.36 -5.43
CA ASP A 248 -4.17 -14.41 -4.83
C ASP A 248 -3.97 -14.66 -3.32
N LEU A 249 -5.07 -14.89 -2.59
CA LEU A 249 -5.03 -15.18 -1.15
C LEU A 249 -4.42 -16.57 -0.87
N GLN A 250 -4.63 -17.57 -1.74
CA GLN A 250 -3.98 -18.87 -1.62
C GLN A 250 -2.46 -18.76 -1.84
N LEU A 251 -2.01 -18.01 -2.84
CA LEU A 251 -0.58 -17.75 -3.06
C LEU A 251 0.04 -17.05 -1.83
N ILE A 252 -0.62 -16.06 -1.23
CA ILE A 252 -0.16 -15.41 -0.01
C ILE A 252 -0.04 -16.43 1.13
N ARG A 253 -1.01 -17.31 1.28
CA ARG A 253 -1.00 -18.36 2.30
C ARG A 253 0.14 -19.35 2.11
N GLU A 254 0.44 -19.75 0.88
CA GLU A 254 1.52 -20.69 0.56
C GLU A 254 2.90 -20.04 0.70
N LEU A 255 3.05 -18.85 0.15
CA LEU A 255 4.31 -18.11 0.17
C LEU A 255 4.68 -17.63 1.59
N GLN A 256 3.69 -17.34 2.46
CA GLN A 256 3.92 -16.72 3.77
C GLN A 256 4.86 -15.51 3.67
N PRO A 257 4.49 -14.46 2.90
CA PRO A 257 5.34 -13.29 2.69
C PRO A 257 5.40 -12.43 3.95
N HIS A 258 6.47 -11.68 4.11
CA HIS A 258 6.63 -10.72 5.20
C HIS A 258 5.84 -9.42 4.95
N MET A 259 5.58 -9.10 3.67
CA MET A 259 4.80 -7.93 3.27
C MET A 259 3.84 -8.27 2.13
N VAL A 260 2.63 -7.70 2.17
CA VAL A 260 1.65 -7.80 1.07
C VAL A 260 1.19 -6.41 0.67
N GLY A 261 1.59 -5.98 -0.53
CA GLY A 261 1.24 -4.68 -1.09
C GLY A 261 0.05 -4.76 -2.03
N ILE A 262 -1.15 -4.41 -1.56
CA ILE A 262 -2.34 -4.28 -2.41
C ILE A 262 -2.79 -2.82 -2.51
N GLY A 263 -3.44 -2.50 -3.61
CA GLY A 263 -4.05 -1.20 -3.83
C GLY A 263 -5.00 -1.23 -5.02
N PRO A 264 -5.91 -0.26 -5.13
CA PRO A 264 -6.82 -0.21 -6.24
C PRO A 264 -6.06 -0.07 -7.57
N PHE A 265 -6.53 -0.77 -8.59
CA PHE A 265 -6.17 -0.44 -9.96
C PHE A 265 -6.64 0.98 -10.27
N ILE A 266 -5.81 1.78 -10.88
CA ILE A 266 -6.14 3.11 -11.40
C ILE A 266 -5.65 3.15 -12.83
N SER A 267 -6.52 3.50 -13.78
CA SER A 267 -6.16 3.59 -15.19
C SER A 267 -5.09 4.65 -15.44
N GLN A 268 -4.35 4.48 -16.53
CA GLN A 268 -3.40 5.47 -17.00
C GLN A 268 -3.67 5.71 -18.50
N LYS A 269 -3.83 6.99 -18.87
CA LYS A 269 -4.34 7.44 -20.17
C LYS A 269 -3.52 6.97 -21.39
N ASP A 270 -2.22 6.71 -21.21
CA ASP A 270 -1.29 6.31 -22.27
C ASP A 270 -1.03 4.79 -22.24
N THR A 271 -2.01 4.00 -21.78
CA THR A 271 -1.92 2.53 -21.68
C THR A 271 -3.11 1.86 -22.39
N PRO A 272 -3.01 0.57 -22.74
CA PRO A 272 -4.15 -0.19 -23.26
C PRO A 272 -5.39 -0.19 -22.34
N PHE A 273 -5.22 0.09 -21.06
CA PHE A 273 -6.32 0.12 -20.07
C PHE A 273 -6.78 1.53 -19.70
N ALA A 274 -6.52 2.52 -20.57
CA ALA A 274 -6.90 3.91 -20.35
C ALA A 274 -8.41 4.11 -20.07
N ASP A 275 -9.26 3.32 -20.72
CA ASP A 275 -10.72 3.37 -20.63
C ASP A 275 -11.33 2.43 -19.58
N LYS A 276 -10.51 1.68 -18.85
CA LYS A 276 -10.98 0.73 -17.86
C LYS A 276 -11.34 1.40 -16.55
N ALA A 277 -12.44 0.96 -15.95
CA ALA A 277 -12.87 1.43 -14.64
C ALA A 277 -11.79 1.11 -13.57
N SER A 278 -11.54 2.08 -12.69
CA SER A 278 -10.64 1.88 -11.56
C SER A 278 -11.26 0.96 -10.51
N GLY A 279 -10.40 0.28 -9.75
CA GLY A 279 -10.80 -0.46 -8.56
C GLY A 279 -11.31 0.47 -7.47
N THR A 280 -12.07 -0.08 -6.51
CA THR A 280 -12.73 0.71 -5.47
C THR A 280 -11.91 0.75 -4.17
N MET A 281 -12.06 1.84 -3.43
CA MET A 281 -11.53 1.95 -2.07
C MET A 281 -12.17 0.90 -1.17
N GLU A 282 -13.48 0.73 -1.24
CA GLU A 282 -14.23 -0.17 -0.38
C GLU A 282 -13.72 -1.62 -0.48
N GLN A 283 -13.64 -2.17 -1.69
CA GLN A 283 -13.11 -3.51 -1.91
C GLN A 283 -11.66 -3.65 -1.43
N THR A 284 -10.83 -2.63 -1.64
CA THR A 284 -9.44 -2.63 -1.17
C THR A 284 -9.37 -2.67 0.35
N LEU A 285 -10.22 -1.90 1.06
CA LEU A 285 -10.25 -1.89 2.53
C LEU A 285 -10.73 -3.23 3.10
N LYS A 286 -11.74 -3.87 2.49
CA LYS A 286 -12.18 -5.21 2.86
C LYS A 286 -11.06 -6.24 2.69
N LEU A 287 -10.34 -6.21 1.56
CA LEU A 287 -9.21 -7.11 1.30
C LEU A 287 -8.04 -6.88 2.25
N LEU A 288 -7.72 -5.63 2.61
CA LEU A 288 -6.73 -5.35 3.65
C LEU A 288 -7.13 -6.00 4.98
N ALA A 289 -8.39 -5.86 5.38
CA ALA A 289 -8.90 -6.47 6.60
C ALA A 289 -8.84 -8.02 6.54
N ILE A 290 -9.27 -8.62 5.43
CA ILE A 290 -9.21 -10.07 5.21
C ILE A 290 -7.77 -10.57 5.29
N ILE A 291 -6.83 -9.94 4.58
CA ILE A 291 -5.41 -10.31 4.60
C ILE A 291 -4.85 -10.22 6.03
N ARG A 292 -5.19 -9.18 6.79
CA ARG A 292 -4.78 -9.07 8.20
C ARG A 292 -5.31 -10.20 9.06
N LEU A 293 -6.56 -10.64 8.83
CA LEU A 293 -7.15 -11.73 9.60
C LEU A 293 -6.50 -13.09 9.29
N ILE A 294 -6.16 -13.36 8.02
CA ILE A 294 -5.51 -14.62 7.62
C ILE A 294 -4.00 -14.62 7.83
N HIS A 295 -3.36 -13.45 7.82
CA HIS A 295 -1.92 -13.30 8.00
C HIS A 295 -1.60 -12.22 9.06
N PRO A 296 -1.71 -12.55 10.35
CA PRO A 296 -1.70 -11.57 11.45
C PRO A 296 -0.46 -10.69 11.53
N HIS A 297 0.71 -11.20 11.19
CA HIS A 297 2.00 -10.53 11.35
C HIS A 297 2.46 -9.78 10.08
N VAL A 298 1.73 -9.93 8.97
CA VAL A 298 2.13 -9.34 7.69
C VAL A 298 2.25 -7.82 7.74
N LEU A 299 3.25 -7.26 7.07
CA LEU A 299 3.38 -5.82 6.85
C LEU A 299 2.47 -5.41 5.69
N LEU A 300 1.46 -4.58 5.96
CA LEU A 300 0.45 -4.14 4.99
C LEU A 300 0.56 -2.63 4.75
N PRO A 301 0.97 -2.19 3.55
CA PRO A 301 0.96 -0.78 3.20
C PRO A 301 -0.44 -0.22 2.96
N ALA A 302 -0.74 0.94 3.58
CA ALA A 302 -1.76 1.84 3.09
C ALA A 302 -1.17 2.63 1.90
N THR A 303 -1.43 2.15 0.68
CA THR A 303 -0.71 2.56 -0.52
C THR A 303 -1.02 3.99 -0.97
N THR A 304 -0.13 4.55 -1.81
CA THR A 304 -0.35 5.84 -2.48
C THR A 304 -1.61 5.79 -3.35
N ALA A 305 -1.91 4.66 -3.99
CA ALA A 305 -3.12 4.48 -4.80
C ALA A 305 -4.41 4.67 -3.97
N LEU A 306 -4.48 4.16 -2.73
CA LEU A 306 -5.59 4.44 -1.82
C LEU A 306 -5.73 5.94 -1.52
N GLY A 307 -4.61 6.62 -1.29
CA GLY A 307 -4.59 8.06 -1.08
C GLY A 307 -4.96 8.85 -2.33
N THR A 308 -4.72 8.31 -3.53
CA THR A 308 -5.08 8.92 -4.81
C THR A 308 -6.59 8.87 -5.05
N ILE A 309 -7.24 7.74 -4.78
CA ILE A 309 -8.69 7.63 -4.99
C ILE A 309 -9.53 8.28 -3.89
N HIS A 310 -8.94 8.52 -2.70
CA HIS A 310 -9.65 9.17 -1.60
C HIS A 310 -8.71 9.93 -0.67
N PRO A 311 -9.00 11.20 -0.30
CA PRO A 311 -8.10 12.02 0.54
C PRO A 311 -7.73 11.39 1.89
N LYS A 312 -8.63 10.61 2.50
CA LYS A 312 -8.40 9.84 3.74
C LYS A 312 -8.08 8.37 3.49
N GLY A 313 -7.72 7.98 2.24
CA GLY A 313 -7.52 6.57 1.88
C GLY A 313 -6.43 5.88 2.71
N ARG A 314 -5.36 6.59 3.07
CA ARG A 314 -4.28 6.04 3.90
C ARG A 314 -4.75 5.78 5.33
N GLU A 315 -5.45 6.73 5.96
CA GLU A 315 -6.02 6.58 7.30
C GLU A 315 -7.03 5.44 7.34
N LEU A 316 -7.91 5.37 6.35
CA LEU A 316 -8.88 4.29 6.24
C LEU A 316 -8.20 2.92 6.03
N GLY A 317 -7.08 2.89 5.30
CA GLY A 317 -6.25 1.69 5.17
C GLY A 317 -5.68 1.24 6.52
N ILE A 318 -5.11 2.15 7.32
CA ILE A 318 -4.65 1.85 8.68
C ILE A 318 -5.80 1.34 9.55
N LEU A 319 -6.95 2.01 9.50
CA LEU A 319 -8.17 1.59 10.21
C LEU A 319 -8.85 0.34 9.59
N SER A 320 -8.19 -0.32 8.66
CA SER A 320 -8.56 -1.61 8.07
C SER A 320 -7.46 -2.66 8.21
N GLY A 321 -6.51 -2.45 9.16
CA GLY A 321 -5.46 -3.40 9.47
C GLY A 321 -4.14 -3.20 8.74
N ALA A 322 -3.97 -2.18 7.90
CA ALA A 322 -2.65 -1.78 7.40
C ALA A 322 -1.80 -1.17 8.52
N ASN A 323 -0.47 -1.22 8.37
CA ASN A 323 0.47 -0.71 9.37
C ASN A 323 1.74 -0.09 8.76
N VAL A 324 1.79 0.09 7.45
CA VAL A 324 2.94 0.68 6.74
C VAL A 324 2.47 1.85 5.86
N VAL A 325 3.25 2.93 5.80
CA VAL A 325 3.11 3.99 4.80
C VAL A 325 4.46 4.27 4.15
N MET A 326 4.44 4.67 2.87
CA MET A 326 5.64 4.89 2.08
C MET A 326 5.67 6.31 1.49
N PRO A 327 6.11 7.32 2.25
CA PRO A 327 6.36 8.66 1.72
C PRO A 327 7.48 8.65 0.66
N ASN A 328 7.34 9.51 -0.36
CA ASN A 328 8.28 9.60 -1.47
C ASN A 328 9.47 10.50 -1.10
N LEU A 329 10.68 9.98 -1.17
CA LEU A 329 11.96 10.71 -0.94
C LEU A 329 12.65 11.11 -2.24
N SER A 330 12.16 10.70 -3.42
CA SER A 330 12.78 11.06 -4.70
C SER A 330 12.86 12.58 -4.86
N PRO A 331 13.82 13.12 -5.64
CA PRO A 331 13.89 14.55 -5.93
C PRO A 331 12.58 15.04 -6.56
N VAL A 332 12.13 16.24 -6.15
CA VAL A 332 10.83 16.81 -6.57
C VAL A 332 10.68 16.86 -8.10
N ASN A 333 11.76 17.24 -8.80
CA ASN A 333 11.77 17.42 -10.26
C ASN A 333 11.56 16.14 -11.08
N VAL A 334 11.60 14.95 -10.45
CA VAL A 334 11.37 13.67 -11.14
C VAL A 334 10.09 12.96 -10.69
N ARG A 335 9.47 13.39 -9.58
CA ARG A 335 8.28 12.69 -9.03
C ARG A 335 7.11 12.64 -10.00
N GLU A 336 6.86 13.72 -10.72
CA GLU A 336 5.82 13.78 -11.75
C GLU A 336 6.10 12.90 -12.96
N LYS A 337 7.36 12.48 -13.16
CA LYS A 337 7.76 11.61 -14.25
C LYS A 337 7.53 10.12 -13.96
N TYR A 338 7.34 9.75 -12.69
CA TYR A 338 7.07 8.36 -12.29
C TYR A 338 5.56 8.11 -12.22
N LYS A 339 4.90 8.10 -13.37
CA LYS A 339 3.44 7.97 -13.52
C LYS A 339 3.04 6.53 -13.81
N LEU A 340 2.91 5.71 -12.78
CA LEU A 340 2.38 4.34 -12.93
C LEU A 340 0.90 4.35 -13.36
N TYR A 341 0.15 5.34 -12.87
CA TYR A 341 -1.27 5.58 -13.11
C TYR A 341 -1.58 7.08 -13.05
N ASP A 342 -2.76 7.49 -13.53
CA ASP A 342 -3.17 8.89 -13.56
C ASP A 342 -3.47 9.45 -12.16
N ASN A 343 -3.34 10.76 -12.01
CA ASN A 343 -3.61 11.52 -10.79
C ASN A 343 -2.83 11.05 -9.56
N LYS A 344 -1.69 10.39 -9.75
CA LYS A 344 -0.83 9.94 -8.65
C LYS A 344 -0.49 11.12 -7.74
N ILE A 345 -0.81 11.01 -6.45
CA ILE A 345 -0.49 12.02 -5.43
C ILE A 345 0.98 11.95 -4.99
N CYS A 346 1.42 12.93 -4.18
CA CYS A 346 2.79 13.05 -3.66
C CYS A 346 3.83 13.33 -4.73
N THR A 347 3.48 14.18 -5.70
CA THR A 347 4.37 14.62 -6.78
C THR A 347 5.01 15.99 -6.51
N GLY A 348 4.45 16.81 -5.60
CA GLY A 348 4.94 18.14 -5.25
C GLY A 348 5.92 18.18 -4.07
N ASN A 349 6.25 19.38 -3.58
CA ASN A 349 7.16 19.64 -2.46
C ASN A 349 6.73 18.97 -1.15
N GLU A 350 5.44 18.68 -1.00
CA GLU A 350 4.83 18.09 0.20
C GLU A 350 5.40 16.73 0.62
N ALA A 351 6.14 16.04 -0.23
CA ALA A 351 6.51 14.66 0.04
C ALA A 351 7.69 14.49 1.01
N ALA A 352 8.67 15.41 1.05
CA ALA A 352 9.75 15.41 2.05
C ALA A 352 9.29 16.12 3.34
N GLU A 353 8.51 17.18 3.22
CA GLU A 353 7.82 17.84 4.34
C GLU A 353 6.71 16.97 4.94
N CYS A 354 6.29 15.95 4.20
CA CYS A 354 5.19 15.03 4.55
C CYS A 354 5.46 14.14 5.76
N ARG A 355 6.64 14.09 6.36
CA ARG A 355 6.80 13.34 7.59
C ARG A 355 5.91 13.91 8.70
N TYR A 356 5.98 15.22 8.93
CA TYR A 356 5.14 15.87 9.96
C TYR A 356 3.66 15.87 9.59
N CYS A 357 3.34 16.05 8.31
CA CYS A 357 1.97 15.91 7.81
C CYS A 357 1.45 14.48 8.03
N MET A 358 2.24 13.47 7.68
CA MET A 358 1.89 12.06 7.90
C MET A 358 1.75 11.73 9.39
N GLU A 359 2.65 12.24 10.22
CA GLU A 359 2.58 12.08 11.67
C GLU A 359 1.28 12.67 12.25
N ASN A 360 0.91 13.90 11.86
CA ASN A 360 -0.34 14.53 12.28
C ASN A 360 -1.57 13.75 11.79
N ARG A 361 -1.55 13.25 10.54
CA ARG A 361 -2.62 12.39 10.01
C ARG A 361 -2.76 11.09 10.79
N MET A 362 -1.67 10.42 11.15
CA MET A 362 -1.70 9.19 11.95
C MET A 362 -2.16 9.49 13.39
N LYS A 363 -1.69 10.57 14.00
CA LYS A 363 -2.16 11.03 15.33
C LYS A 363 -3.66 11.30 15.34
N SER A 364 -4.23 11.86 14.28
CA SER A 364 -5.67 12.15 14.18
C SER A 364 -6.56 10.90 14.24
N ILE A 365 -6.00 9.73 13.99
CA ILE A 365 -6.69 8.42 14.07
C ILE A 365 -6.18 7.55 15.23
N GLY A 366 -5.41 8.11 16.18
CA GLY A 366 -4.92 7.42 17.37
C GLY A 366 -3.67 6.55 17.15
N TYR A 367 -2.88 6.83 16.10
CA TYR A 367 -1.66 6.09 15.76
C TYR A 367 -0.41 6.98 15.83
N GLU A 368 0.75 6.35 16.02
CA GLU A 368 2.05 6.99 16.07
C GLU A 368 2.94 6.50 14.92
N VAL A 369 3.70 7.42 14.33
CA VAL A 369 4.72 7.07 13.33
C VAL A 369 5.97 6.57 14.06
N ALA A 370 6.36 5.32 13.78
CA ALA A 370 7.52 4.69 14.40
C ALA A 370 8.81 5.00 13.64
N VAL A 371 9.84 5.45 14.37
CA VAL A 371 11.23 5.53 13.89
C VAL A 371 11.90 4.20 14.16
N SER A 372 11.87 3.30 13.19
CA SER A 372 12.47 1.96 13.30
C SER A 372 12.73 1.37 11.91
N ARG A 373 13.53 0.31 11.84
CA ARG A 373 13.70 -0.48 10.60
C ARG A 373 12.36 -1.06 10.10
N GLY A 374 11.38 -1.22 10.99
CA GLY A 374 10.08 -1.78 10.63
C GLY A 374 10.18 -3.18 10.05
N ASP A 375 11.01 -4.05 10.66
CA ASP A 375 11.14 -5.45 10.29
C ASP A 375 9.85 -6.22 10.62
N TYR A 376 9.65 -7.33 9.92
CA TYR A 376 8.61 -8.29 10.24
C TYR A 376 8.85 -8.87 11.64
N ILE A 377 7.77 -9.04 12.40
CA ILE A 377 7.78 -9.63 13.75
C ILE A 377 7.03 -10.95 13.68
N GLU A 378 7.68 -12.05 14.05
CA GLU A 378 7.08 -13.39 14.14
C GLU A 378 6.11 -13.53 15.31
#